data_48331a592913e8ca18c70180d0a85dbc
#
_entry.id   48331a592913e8ca18c70180d0a85dbc
#
_cell.length_a   1.000
_cell.length_b   1.000
_cell.length_c   1.000
_cell.angle_alpha   90.00
_cell.angle_beta   90.00
_cell.angle_gamma   90.00
#
_symmetry.space_group_name_H-M   'P 1'
#
loop_
_entity.id
_entity.type
_entity.pdbx_description
1 polymer ?
#
loop_
_entity_poly.entity_id
_entity_poly.type
_entity_poly.pdbx_seq_one_letter_code
_entity_poly.pdbx_strand_id
1 'polypeptide(L)'
;MTRALVARLDNDGDVLLAGPAIRAIAAGCDHVTLLCGPRGAQAAGLLPGVDEIVVRRAEWIDPEAPTVDRAEIDTYISLLAERRADVAAILTSFHQSALPLALLLRMAGVPRIAAISEDFPGSLLNHRVPDPGEVPEAKRGLAVAAALGFASPDGDDGRLRVAVEAPPAPLPRRYVVVHPGASVPARAWAPERHAELVERLVADGRDVVVTGAPSERALTAAVAGRDAINLGGATTLAQLAGVLAGADAVVVGNTGPTHLAAAVGTPVVSLFAPTVPAARWRPFGVAHELLHRPVPCAGCRARECPVPGHPCLGDVPVGAVLLALTRLETRSGIRPARAVVA
;
A
#
# COMPACT_ATOMS: atom_id res chain seq x y z
N MET A 1 -17.41 -17.09 -21.31
CA MET A 1 -17.09 -16.42 -20.02
C MET A 1 -15.58 -16.28 -19.94
N THR A 2 -15.08 -15.07 -19.89
CA THR A 2 -13.62 -14.79 -19.77
C THR A 2 -13.25 -14.70 -18.31
N ARG A 3 -12.32 -15.54 -17.87
CA ARG A 3 -11.82 -15.59 -16.49
C ARG A 3 -10.41 -15.06 -16.43
N ALA A 4 -10.17 -14.11 -15.54
CA ALA A 4 -8.85 -13.53 -15.32
C ALA A 4 -8.28 -13.93 -13.96
N LEU A 5 -6.97 -14.14 -13.91
CA LEU A 5 -6.21 -14.25 -12.69
C LEU A 5 -5.27 -13.05 -12.60
N VAL A 6 -5.37 -12.27 -11.54
CA VAL A 6 -4.41 -11.21 -11.22
C VAL A 6 -3.59 -11.65 -10.03
N ALA A 7 -2.28 -11.60 -10.13
CA ALA A 7 -1.39 -11.96 -9.03
C ALA A 7 -0.65 -10.73 -8.49
N ARG A 8 -0.76 -10.51 -7.16
CA ARG A 8 0.05 -9.57 -6.40
C ARG A 8 0.39 -10.18 -5.04
N LEU A 9 1.59 -10.71 -4.91
CA LEU A 9 1.98 -11.60 -3.81
C LEU A 9 2.66 -10.89 -2.63
N ASP A 10 2.75 -9.56 -2.67
CA ASP A 10 3.41 -8.72 -1.66
C ASP A 10 2.52 -8.43 -0.44
N ASN A 11 2.72 -7.24 0.15
CA ASN A 11 2.01 -6.78 1.33
C ASN A 11 0.73 -6.00 0.94
N ASP A 12 -0.12 -5.70 1.93
CA ASP A 12 -1.36 -4.93 1.76
C ASP A 12 -1.19 -3.66 0.92
N GLY A 13 -0.13 -2.87 1.17
CA GLY A 13 0.13 -1.65 0.40
C GLY A 13 0.32 -1.88 -1.09
N ASP A 14 1.03 -2.95 -1.45
CA ASP A 14 1.26 -3.32 -2.85
C ASP A 14 0.00 -3.89 -3.50
N VAL A 15 -0.81 -4.63 -2.75
CA VAL A 15 -2.12 -5.12 -3.20
C VAL A 15 -3.07 -3.96 -3.46
N LEU A 16 -3.11 -2.93 -2.60
CA LEU A 16 -3.90 -1.72 -2.83
C LEU A 16 -3.49 -1.00 -4.13
N LEU A 17 -2.19 -0.95 -4.43
CA LEU A 17 -1.68 -0.35 -5.67
C LEU A 17 -2.05 -1.12 -6.93
N ALA A 18 -2.44 -2.40 -6.82
CA ALA A 18 -2.95 -3.19 -7.94
C ALA A 18 -4.40 -2.85 -8.33
N GLY A 19 -5.15 -2.14 -7.46
CA GLY A 19 -6.57 -1.86 -7.62
C GLY A 19 -6.97 -1.29 -8.99
N PRO A 20 -6.30 -0.27 -9.55
CA PRO A 20 -6.61 0.25 -10.88
C PRO A 20 -6.50 -0.81 -12.00
N ALA A 21 -5.45 -1.64 -11.97
CA ALA A 21 -5.27 -2.72 -12.95
C ALA A 21 -6.36 -3.80 -12.81
N ILE A 22 -6.73 -4.14 -11.57
CA ILE A 22 -7.82 -5.09 -11.29
C ILE A 22 -9.13 -4.58 -11.87
N ARG A 23 -9.50 -3.32 -11.66
CA ARG A 23 -10.73 -2.73 -12.21
C ARG A 23 -10.70 -2.68 -13.74
N ALA A 24 -9.55 -2.38 -14.34
CA ALA A 24 -9.40 -2.42 -15.80
C ALA A 24 -9.65 -3.82 -16.36
N ILE A 25 -9.12 -4.86 -15.70
CA ILE A 25 -9.33 -6.25 -16.08
C ILE A 25 -10.78 -6.68 -15.83
N ALA A 26 -11.36 -6.32 -14.70
CA ALA A 26 -12.74 -6.65 -14.35
C ALA A 26 -13.76 -6.06 -15.32
N ALA A 27 -13.47 -4.90 -15.90
CA ALA A 27 -14.36 -4.29 -16.91
C ALA A 27 -14.47 -5.11 -18.22
N GLY A 28 -13.50 -6.00 -18.48
CA GLY A 28 -13.46 -6.83 -19.68
C GLY A 28 -13.55 -8.34 -19.43
N CYS A 29 -13.78 -8.76 -18.17
CA CYS A 29 -13.85 -10.17 -17.77
C CYS A 29 -15.13 -10.46 -16.99
N ASP A 30 -15.60 -11.70 -17.08
CA ASP A 30 -16.78 -12.16 -16.34
C ASP A 30 -16.45 -12.59 -14.90
N HIS A 31 -15.16 -12.86 -14.62
CA HIS A 31 -14.70 -13.29 -13.29
C HIS A 31 -13.21 -12.97 -13.10
N VAL A 32 -12.89 -12.36 -11.98
CA VAL A 32 -11.52 -12.01 -11.59
C VAL A 32 -11.13 -12.70 -10.29
N THR A 33 -10.15 -13.59 -10.38
CA THR A 33 -9.49 -14.18 -9.20
C THR A 33 -8.24 -13.36 -8.86
N LEU A 34 -8.16 -12.86 -7.64
CA LEU A 34 -6.94 -12.23 -7.10
C LEU A 34 -6.14 -13.26 -6.31
N LEU A 35 -4.95 -13.59 -6.80
CA LEU A 35 -3.95 -14.37 -6.10
C LEU A 35 -3.04 -13.44 -5.29
N CYS A 36 -3.07 -13.55 -3.97
CA CYS A 36 -2.24 -12.75 -3.08
C CYS A 36 -1.48 -13.58 -2.04
N GLY A 37 -0.45 -12.99 -1.46
CA GLY A 37 0.23 -13.54 -0.31
C GLY A 37 -0.57 -13.34 0.99
N PRO A 38 -0.25 -14.06 2.08
CA PRO A 38 -0.93 -13.90 3.37
C PRO A 38 -0.90 -12.46 3.92
N ARG A 39 0.16 -11.69 3.62
CA ARG A 39 0.34 -10.31 4.05
C ARG A 39 -0.40 -9.28 3.20
N GLY A 40 -1.06 -9.70 2.13
CA GLY A 40 -1.90 -8.87 1.27
C GLY A 40 -3.38 -9.26 1.32
N ALA A 41 -3.73 -10.29 2.10
CA ALA A 41 -5.07 -10.87 2.09
C ALA A 41 -6.15 -9.90 2.62
N GLN A 42 -5.82 -9.06 3.60
CA GLN A 42 -6.78 -8.08 4.12
C GLN A 42 -7.08 -6.99 3.07
N ALA A 43 -6.07 -6.49 2.41
CA ALA A 43 -6.25 -5.50 1.33
C ALA A 43 -6.98 -6.09 0.13
N ALA A 44 -6.73 -7.35 -0.22
CA ALA A 44 -7.43 -8.05 -1.30
C ALA A 44 -8.95 -8.03 -1.12
N GLY A 45 -9.42 -8.24 0.13
CA GLY A 45 -10.84 -8.21 0.47
C GLY A 45 -11.51 -6.84 0.34
N LEU A 46 -10.74 -5.76 0.17
CA LEU A 46 -11.26 -4.41 0.03
C LEU A 46 -11.31 -3.91 -1.42
N LEU A 47 -10.73 -4.65 -2.36
CA LEU A 47 -10.57 -4.17 -3.74
C LEU A 47 -11.84 -4.39 -4.59
N PRO A 48 -12.41 -3.33 -5.19
CA PRO A 48 -13.49 -3.47 -6.15
C PRO A 48 -13.04 -4.25 -7.41
N GLY A 49 -13.92 -5.12 -7.91
CA GLY A 49 -13.69 -5.90 -9.12
C GLY A 49 -13.00 -7.25 -8.89
N VAL A 50 -12.85 -7.67 -7.64
CA VAL A 50 -12.37 -9.00 -7.26
C VAL A 50 -13.57 -9.87 -6.92
N ASP A 51 -13.72 -11.03 -7.59
CA ASP A 51 -14.79 -11.98 -7.35
C ASP A 51 -14.34 -13.14 -6.45
N GLU A 52 -13.08 -13.54 -6.55
CA GLU A 52 -12.49 -14.62 -5.77
C GLU A 52 -11.10 -14.21 -5.28
N ILE A 53 -10.78 -14.55 -4.02
CA ILE A 53 -9.44 -14.34 -3.45
C ILE A 53 -8.82 -15.70 -3.16
N VAL A 54 -7.62 -15.91 -3.72
CA VAL A 54 -6.78 -17.07 -3.44
C VAL A 54 -5.57 -16.58 -2.65
N VAL A 55 -5.43 -17.07 -1.43
CA VAL A 55 -4.29 -16.72 -0.57
C VAL A 55 -3.28 -17.85 -0.60
N ARG A 56 -2.09 -17.59 -1.13
CA ARG A 56 -1.00 -18.56 -1.18
C ARG A 56 0.35 -17.88 -0.93
N ARG A 57 1.15 -18.45 -0.05
CA ARG A 57 2.54 -18.03 0.14
C ARG A 57 3.34 -18.36 -1.13
N ALA A 58 4.21 -17.47 -1.55
CA ALA A 58 5.13 -17.67 -2.65
C ALA A 58 6.56 -17.73 -2.11
N GLU A 59 7.21 -18.86 -2.27
CA GLU A 59 8.53 -19.18 -1.75
C GLU A 59 9.61 -18.25 -2.32
N TRP A 60 9.38 -17.67 -3.49
CA TRP A 60 10.29 -16.74 -4.17
C TRP A 60 9.98 -15.24 -3.89
N ILE A 61 8.94 -14.95 -3.10
CA ILE A 61 8.54 -13.57 -2.74
C ILE A 61 8.63 -13.32 -1.24
N ASP A 62 8.22 -14.31 -0.43
CA ASP A 62 8.19 -14.16 1.02
C ASP A 62 9.63 -14.06 1.58
N PRO A 63 9.98 -13.01 2.35
CA PRO A 63 11.34 -12.90 2.94
C PRO A 63 11.68 -14.01 3.93
N GLU A 64 10.68 -14.68 4.48
CA GLU A 64 10.81 -15.81 5.42
C GLU A 64 10.23 -17.10 4.80
N ALA A 65 10.47 -17.28 3.50
CA ALA A 65 9.93 -18.39 2.76
C ALA A 65 10.51 -19.74 3.22
N PRO A 66 9.69 -20.79 3.27
CA PRO A 66 10.19 -22.14 3.41
C PRO A 66 10.98 -22.55 2.16
N THR A 67 11.74 -23.63 2.27
CA THR A 67 12.36 -24.27 1.11
C THR A 67 11.28 -24.72 0.12
N VAL A 68 11.55 -24.57 -1.18
CA VAL A 68 10.64 -25.06 -2.22
C VAL A 68 10.49 -26.57 -2.09
N ASP A 69 9.26 -27.03 -1.93
CA ASP A 69 8.88 -28.44 -1.88
C ASP A 69 8.06 -28.83 -3.12
N ARG A 70 8.36 -29.98 -3.69
CA ARG A 70 7.71 -30.43 -4.91
C ARG A 70 6.21 -30.66 -4.74
N ALA A 71 5.79 -31.33 -3.65
CA ALA A 71 4.38 -31.66 -3.43
C ALA A 71 3.55 -30.39 -3.21
N GLU A 72 4.13 -29.37 -2.52
CA GLU A 72 3.52 -28.07 -2.36
C GLU A 72 3.39 -27.32 -3.71
N ILE A 73 4.39 -27.42 -4.58
CA ILE A 73 4.31 -26.82 -5.92
C ILE A 73 3.28 -27.54 -6.79
N ASP A 74 3.22 -28.87 -6.76
CA ASP A 74 2.21 -29.63 -7.50
C ASP A 74 0.78 -29.28 -7.01
N THR A 75 0.61 -29.11 -5.71
CA THR A 75 -0.65 -28.60 -5.10
C THR A 75 -0.97 -27.18 -5.58
N TYR A 76 0.03 -26.31 -5.65
CA TYR A 76 -0.15 -24.93 -6.13
C TYR A 76 -0.57 -24.89 -7.60
N ILE A 77 0.04 -25.70 -8.46
CA ILE A 77 -0.35 -25.82 -9.88
C ILE A 77 -1.80 -26.30 -10.00
N SER A 78 -2.19 -27.31 -9.22
CA SER A 78 -3.56 -27.81 -9.20
C SER A 78 -4.56 -26.73 -8.77
N LEU A 79 -4.23 -25.98 -7.71
CA LEU A 79 -5.00 -24.84 -7.23
C LEU A 79 -5.21 -23.78 -8.33
N LEU A 80 -4.15 -23.47 -9.10
CA LEU A 80 -4.24 -22.50 -10.21
C LEU A 80 -5.07 -23.05 -11.37
N ALA A 81 -4.92 -24.34 -11.71
CA ALA A 81 -5.64 -25.00 -12.81
C ALA A 81 -7.16 -25.03 -12.57
N GLU A 82 -7.61 -25.22 -11.32
CA GLU A 82 -9.02 -25.20 -10.95
C GLU A 82 -9.72 -23.86 -11.28
N ARG A 83 -9.00 -22.75 -11.31
CA ARG A 83 -9.53 -21.42 -11.63
C ARG A 83 -9.83 -21.23 -13.11
N ARG A 84 -9.26 -22.09 -13.98
CA ARG A 84 -9.50 -22.09 -15.43
C ARG A 84 -9.37 -20.69 -16.03
N ALA A 85 -8.31 -19.96 -15.64
CA ALA A 85 -8.10 -18.62 -16.11
C ALA A 85 -7.71 -18.61 -17.60
N ASP A 86 -8.39 -17.78 -18.40
CA ASP A 86 -8.08 -17.54 -19.82
C ASP A 86 -6.91 -16.57 -19.96
N VAL A 87 -6.74 -15.70 -18.98
CA VAL A 87 -5.67 -14.70 -18.94
C VAL A 87 -5.12 -14.54 -17.52
N ALA A 88 -3.81 -14.25 -17.42
CA ALA A 88 -3.19 -13.89 -16.15
C ALA A 88 -2.33 -12.63 -16.27
N ALA A 89 -2.49 -11.72 -15.31
CA ALA A 89 -1.66 -10.54 -15.09
C ALA A 89 -0.81 -10.75 -13.84
N ILE A 90 0.53 -10.78 -13.98
CA ILE A 90 1.44 -10.92 -12.85
C ILE A 90 2.02 -9.53 -12.54
N LEU A 91 1.66 -9.00 -11.38
CA LEU A 91 2.13 -7.71 -10.88
C LEU A 91 3.19 -7.94 -9.80
N THR A 92 4.40 -7.43 -10.04
CA THR A 92 5.55 -7.61 -9.14
C THR A 92 6.17 -6.27 -8.76
N SER A 93 6.82 -6.22 -7.61
CA SER A 93 7.74 -5.15 -7.25
C SER A 93 9.02 -5.25 -8.09
N PHE A 94 9.72 -4.12 -8.25
CA PHE A 94 10.85 -3.98 -9.17
C PHE A 94 12.05 -4.93 -8.89
N HIS A 95 12.13 -5.54 -7.72
CA HIS A 95 13.19 -6.48 -7.33
C HIS A 95 12.74 -7.95 -7.37
N GLN A 96 11.54 -8.20 -7.90
CA GLN A 96 10.96 -9.53 -7.97
C GLN A 96 10.86 -9.98 -9.42
N SER A 97 10.99 -11.29 -9.64
CA SER A 97 10.75 -11.91 -10.95
C SER A 97 9.32 -12.44 -11.04
N ALA A 98 8.67 -12.16 -12.17
CA ALA A 98 7.38 -12.75 -12.49
C ALA A 98 7.50 -14.20 -13.01
N LEU A 99 8.71 -14.62 -13.42
CA LEU A 99 8.91 -15.85 -14.16
C LEU A 99 8.61 -17.15 -13.38
N PRO A 100 8.90 -17.26 -12.06
CA PRO A 100 8.50 -18.44 -11.29
C PRO A 100 6.99 -18.67 -11.32
N LEU A 101 6.18 -17.62 -11.08
CA LEU A 101 4.73 -17.75 -11.17
C LEU A 101 4.25 -17.99 -12.60
N ALA A 102 4.87 -17.35 -13.59
CA ALA A 102 4.54 -17.58 -15.00
C ALA A 102 4.72 -19.06 -15.40
N LEU A 103 5.78 -19.71 -14.90
CA LEU A 103 5.98 -21.14 -15.11
C LEU A 103 4.83 -21.98 -14.51
N LEU A 104 4.45 -21.71 -13.25
CA LEU A 104 3.34 -22.44 -12.61
C LEU A 104 2.01 -22.21 -13.32
N LEU A 105 1.74 -20.99 -13.78
CA LEU A 105 0.53 -20.66 -14.55
C LEU A 105 0.52 -21.38 -15.90
N ARG A 106 1.68 -21.53 -16.58
CA ARG A 106 1.78 -22.34 -17.80
C ARG A 106 1.49 -23.81 -17.53
N MET A 107 2.05 -24.36 -16.45
CA MET A 107 1.79 -25.74 -16.04
C MET A 107 0.31 -25.95 -15.65
N ALA A 108 -0.33 -24.92 -15.11
CA ALA A 108 -1.78 -24.89 -14.82
C ALA A 108 -2.66 -24.69 -16.07
N GLY A 109 -2.06 -24.52 -17.26
CA GLY A 109 -2.79 -24.42 -18.52
C GLY A 109 -3.26 -23.02 -18.89
N VAL A 110 -2.81 -21.94 -18.22
CA VAL A 110 -3.19 -20.56 -18.56
C VAL A 110 -2.59 -20.15 -19.91
N PRO A 111 -3.43 -19.82 -20.92
CA PRO A 111 -2.95 -19.62 -22.29
C PRO A 111 -2.33 -18.23 -22.52
N ARG A 112 -2.76 -17.20 -21.80
CA ARG A 112 -2.31 -15.81 -22.01
C ARG A 112 -1.79 -15.22 -20.70
N ILE A 113 -0.51 -14.88 -20.64
CA ILE A 113 0.14 -14.33 -19.44
C ILE A 113 0.91 -13.07 -19.81
N ALA A 114 0.70 -11.99 -19.05
CA ALA A 114 1.43 -10.75 -19.15
C ALA A 114 2.13 -10.40 -17.83
N ALA A 115 3.33 -9.86 -17.92
CA ALA A 115 4.08 -9.31 -16.81
C ALA A 115 5.14 -8.32 -17.28
N ILE A 116 5.57 -7.41 -16.38
CA ILE A 116 6.84 -6.71 -16.55
C ILE A 116 7.96 -7.71 -16.26
N SER A 117 8.92 -7.85 -17.18
CA SER A 117 10.10 -8.69 -16.98
C SER A 117 11.31 -8.08 -17.66
N GLU A 118 12.40 -7.91 -16.92
CA GLU A 118 13.69 -7.50 -17.47
C GLU A 118 14.40 -8.70 -18.13
N ASP A 119 14.23 -9.89 -17.55
CA ASP A 119 14.77 -11.13 -18.10
C ASP A 119 14.00 -11.59 -19.33
N PHE A 120 14.69 -12.30 -20.24
CA PHE A 120 14.04 -12.94 -21.39
C PHE A 120 13.12 -14.07 -20.91
N PRO A 121 11.80 -13.98 -21.14
CA PRO A 121 10.83 -14.91 -20.58
C PRO A 121 10.65 -16.21 -21.39
N GLY A 122 11.23 -16.31 -22.58
CA GLY A 122 10.96 -17.44 -23.50
C GLY A 122 9.46 -17.58 -23.76
N SER A 123 8.95 -18.80 -23.61
CA SER A 123 7.52 -19.15 -23.79
C SER A 123 6.66 -18.86 -22.54
N LEU A 124 7.24 -18.38 -21.44
CA LEU A 124 6.51 -18.18 -20.18
C LEU A 124 5.52 -17.02 -20.26
N LEU A 125 5.88 -15.94 -20.97
CA LEU A 125 5.00 -14.78 -21.16
C LEU A 125 4.59 -14.64 -22.62
N ASN A 126 3.30 -14.40 -22.89
CA ASN A 126 2.82 -13.99 -24.22
C ASN A 126 3.07 -12.49 -24.43
N HIS A 127 2.94 -11.71 -23.35
CA HIS A 127 3.14 -10.28 -23.38
C HIS A 127 4.20 -9.91 -22.33
N ARG A 128 5.43 -9.76 -22.79
CA ARG A 128 6.49 -9.15 -22.00
C ARG A 128 6.32 -7.63 -22.05
N VAL A 129 5.95 -7.04 -20.92
CA VAL A 129 5.85 -5.59 -20.79
C VAL A 129 7.24 -5.05 -20.45
N PRO A 130 7.79 -4.11 -21.24
CA PRO A 130 9.03 -3.42 -20.89
C PRO A 130 8.88 -2.69 -19.53
N ASP A 131 9.97 -2.55 -18.79
CA ASP A 131 9.94 -1.74 -17.57
C ASP A 131 9.63 -0.29 -17.94
N PRO A 132 8.51 0.30 -17.48
CA PRO A 132 8.14 1.67 -17.76
C PRO A 132 8.97 2.71 -16.98
N GLY A 133 10.01 2.27 -16.25
CA GLY A 133 10.88 3.14 -15.47
C GLY A 133 10.26 3.60 -14.13
N GLU A 134 10.66 4.78 -13.69
CA GLU A 134 10.30 5.39 -12.41
C GLU A 134 8.87 6.00 -12.43
N VAL A 135 7.86 5.18 -12.73
CA VAL A 135 6.45 5.57 -12.67
C VAL A 135 5.74 4.89 -11.48
N PRO A 136 4.63 5.46 -10.96
CA PRO A 136 3.89 4.86 -9.86
C PRO A 136 3.51 3.40 -10.10
N GLU A 137 3.58 2.56 -9.07
CA GLU A 137 3.26 1.13 -9.14
C GLU A 137 1.85 0.86 -9.70
N ALA A 138 0.87 1.73 -9.38
CA ALA A 138 -0.47 1.65 -9.95
C ALA A 138 -0.48 1.78 -11.49
N LYS A 139 0.36 2.67 -12.05
CA LYS A 139 0.50 2.83 -13.51
C LYS A 139 1.25 1.65 -14.13
N ARG A 140 2.20 1.06 -13.41
CA ARG A 140 2.89 -0.17 -13.85
C ARG A 140 1.91 -1.32 -13.98
N GLY A 141 1.01 -1.49 -13.00
CA GLY A 141 -0.07 -2.49 -13.08
C GLY A 141 -1.00 -2.26 -14.26
N LEU A 142 -1.40 -1.02 -14.52
CA LEU A 142 -2.22 -0.67 -15.69
C LEU A 142 -1.53 -0.99 -17.03
N ALA A 143 -0.20 -0.83 -17.12
CA ALA A 143 0.54 -1.22 -18.33
C ALA A 143 0.48 -2.74 -18.59
N VAL A 144 0.48 -3.55 -17.53
CA VAL A 144 0.30 -5.02 -17.66
C VAL A 144 -1.13 -5.35 -18.11
N ALA A 145 -2.15 -4.70 -17.53
CA ALA A 145 -3.55 -4.88 -17.96
C ALA A 145 -3.74 -4.49 -19.43
N ALA A 146 -3.17 -3.35 -19.85
CA ALA A 146 -3.22 -2.87 -21.24
C ALA A 146 -2.56 -3.85 -22.24
N ALA A 147 -1.46 -4.50 -21.85
CA ALA A 147 -0.81 -5.51 -22.69
C ALA A 147 -1.69 -6.75 -22.93
N LEU A 148 -2.64 -7.05 -22.05
CA LEU A 148 -3.66 -8.09 -22.23
C LEU A 148 -4.88 -7.60 -23.01
N GLY A 149 -4.95 -6.31 -23.36
CA GLY A 149 -6.06 -5.69 -24.09
C GLY A 149 -7.14 -5.08 -23.19
N PHE A 150 -6.89 -4.93 -21.89
CA PHE A 150 -7.82 -4.32 -20.95
C PHE A 150 -7.55 -2.83 -20.76
N ALA A 151 -8.59 -2.02 -20.75
CA ALA A 151 -8.56 -0.59 -20.49
C ALA A 151 -9.38 -0.25 -19.25
N SER A 152 -9.02 0.86 -18.59
CA SER A 152 -9.88 1.39 -17.52
C SER A 152 -11.28 1.66 -18.04
N PRO A 153 -12.35 1.31 -17.28
CA PRO A 153 -13.71 1.59 -17.70
C PRO A 153 -13.96 3.10 -17.77
N ASP A 154 -14.96 3.49 -18.57
CA ASP A 154 -15.35 4.88 -18.72
C ASP A 154 -15.68 5.52 -17.36
N GLY A 155 -15.13 6.70 -17.12
CA GLY A 155 -15.29 7.43 -15.86
C GLY A 155 -14.38 6.94 -14.70
N ASP A 156 -13.55 5.93 -14.91
CA ASP A 156 -12.51 5.57 -13.91
C ASP A 156 -11.29 6.47 -14.06
N ASP A 157 -11.02 7.26 -13.03
CA ASP A 157 -9.90 8.21 -12.98
C ASP A 157 -8.54 7.55 -12.68
N GLY A 158 -8.49 6.22 -12.55
CA GLY A 158 -7.30 5.43 -12.25
C GLY A 158 -6.79 5.56 -10.81
N ARG A 159 -7.51 6.25 -9.92
CA ARG A 159 -7.13 6.35 -8.49
C ARG A 159 -7.35 5.04 -7.76
N LEU A 160 -6.69 4.90 -6.62
CA LEU A 160 -6.95 3.79 -5.72
C LEU A 160 -8.38 3.89 -5.17
N ARG A 161 -9.02 2.74 -4.95
CA ARG A 161 -10.35 2.65 -4.35
C ARG A 161 -10.45 1.39 -3.51
N VAL A 162 -11.14 1.46 -2.38
CA VAL A 162 -11.38 0.35 -1.47
C VAL A 162 -12.80 0.42 -0.90
N ALA A 163 -13.31 -0.72 -0.48
CA ALA A 163 -14.47 -0.77 0.39
C ALA A 163 -14.10 -0.23 1.78
N VAL A 164 -15.02 0.48 2.41
CA VAL A 164 -14.84 1.06 3.74
C VAL A 164 -15.92 0.58 4.68
N GLU A 165 -15.58 0.40 5.96
CA GLU A 165 -16.51 0.16 7.05
C GLU A 165 -16.51 1.35 8.00
N ALA A 166 -17.57 1.51 8.77
CA ALA A 166 -17.64 2.53 9.79
C ALA A 166 -16.54 2.33 10.85
N PRO A 167 -15.96 3.42 11.39
CA PRO A 167 -15.05 3.34 12.53
C PRO A 167 -15.65 2.55 13.69
N PRO A 168 -14.83 1.88 14.54
CA PRO A 168 -15.32 1.05 15.63
C PRO A 168 -15.98 1.84 16.76
N ALA A 169 -15.80 3.17 16.77
CA ALA A 169 -16.41 4.10 17.72
C ALA A 169 -16.67 5.44 17.05
N PRO A 170 -17.59 6.27 17.59
CA PRO A 170 -17.79 7.63 17.12
C PRO A 170 -16.50 8.45 17.22
N LEU A 171 -16.19 9.20 16.15
CA LEU A 171 -15.01 10.07 16.07
C LEU A 171 -15.44 11.54 15.96
N PRO A 172 -14.58 12.50 16.34
CA PRO A 172 -14.82 13.91 16.10
C PRO A 172 -15.10 14.19 14.62
N ARG A 173 -15.83 15.28 14.36
CA ARG A 173 -16.14 15.66 12.97
C ARG A 173 -14.88 16.03 12.15
N ARG A 174 -13.85 16.50 12.82
CA ARG A 174 -12.58 16.93 12.24
C ARG A 174 -11.44 16.37 13.08
N TYR A 175 -10.52 15.69 12.48
CA TYR A 175 -9.35 15.12 13.16
C TYR A 175 -8.19 14.86 12.20
N VAL A 176 -7.00 14.78 12.76
CA VAL A 176 -5.79 14.31 12.07
C VAL A 176 -5.49 12.89 12.54
N VAL A 177 -5.20 12.01 11.60
CA VAL A 177 -4.72 10.66 11.95
C VAL A 177 -3.20 10.66 12.04
N VAL A 178 -2.65 10.08 13.10
CA VAL A 178 -1.22 9.77 13.23
C VAL A 178 -1.07 8.25 13.28
N HIS A 179 -0.33 7.68 12.31
CA HIS A 179 -0.04 6.26 12.25
C HIS A 179 1.48 6.03 12.40
N PRO A 180 1.97 5.81 13.64
CA PRO A 180 3.41 5.77 13.93
C PRO A 180 4.09 4.47 13.49
N GLY A 181 3.31 3.40 13.28
CA GLY A 181 3.80 2.06 13.00
C GLY A 181 4.41 1.88 11.62
N ALA A 182 5.38 0.98 11.52
CA ALA A 182 5.95 0.53 10.27
C ALA A 182 6.45 -0.92 10.41
N SER A 183 6.04 -1.80 9.49
CA SER A 183 6.51 -3.19 9.45
C SER A 183 8.00 -3.33 9.11
N VAL A 184 8.63 -2.26 8.63
CA VAL A 184 10.06 -2.18 8.32
C VAL A 184 10.66 -1.07 9.19
N PRO A 185 11.50 -1.41 10.19
CA PRO A 185 12.08 -0.42 11.12
C PRO A 185 12.79 0.74 10.43
N ALA A 186 13.48 0.49 9.31
CA ALA A 186 14.11 1.54 8.51
C ALA A 186 13.13 2.54 7.85
N ARG A 187 11.82 2.38 8.03
CA ARG A 187 10.77 3.29 7.56
C ARG A 187 10.02 3.96 8.71
N ALA A 188 10.40 3.66 9.95
CA ALA A 188 9.79 4.24 11.15
C ALA A 188 10.46 5.56 11.52
N TRP A 189 9.67 6.57 11.83
CA TRP A 189 10.12 7.75 12.53
C TRP A 189 10.12 7.50 14.04
N ALA A 190 10.94 8.21 14.80
CA ALA A 190 11.10 7.95 16.22
C ALA A 190 9.77 8.11 16.98
N PRO A 191 9.42 7.18 17.89
CA PRO A 191 8.19 7.25 18.68
C PRO A 191 8.05 8.55 19.45
N GLU A 192 9.14 9.07 20.00
CA GLU A 192 9.18 10.32 20.79
C GLU A 192 8.82 11.53 19.92
N ARG A 193 9.20 11.50 18.64
CA ARG A 193 8.83 12.55 17.69
C ARG A 193 7.34 12.48 17.32
N HIS A 194 6.78 11.27 17.20
CA HIS A 194 5.34 11.12 17.01
C HIS A 194 4.56 11.60 18.23
N ALA A 195 5.02 11.32 19.45
CA ALA A 195 4.41 11.80 20.69
C ALA A 195 4.46 13.32 20.76
N GLU A 196 5.64 13.94 20.50
CA GLU A 196 5.79 15.41 20.43
C GLU A 196 4.84 16.02 19.37
N LEU A 197 4.67 15.37 18.22
CA LEU A 197 3.74 15.83 17.20
C LEU A 197 2.29 15.82 17.71
N VAL A 198 1.86 14.72 18.35
CA VAL A 198 0.51 14.59 18.92
C VAL A 198 0.27 15.65 19.98
N GLU A 199 1.20 15.84 20.94
CA GLU A 199 1.11 16.88 21.97
C GLU A 199 0.93 18.29 21.36
N ARG A 200 1.70 18.61 20.32
CA ARG A 200 1.58 19.93 19.66
C ARG A 200 0.27 20.10 18.91
N LEU A 201 -0.19 19.05 18.21
CA LEU A 201 -1.48 19.08 17.50
C LEU A 201 -2.64 19.30 18.48
N VAL A 202 -2.63 18.60 19.63
CA VAL A 202 -3.63 18.76 20.68
C VAL A 202 -3.55 20.16 21.31
N ALA A 203 -2.35 20.66 21.59
CA ALA A 203 -2.14 22.02 22.11
C ALA A 203 -2.65 23.09 21.12
N ASP A 204 -2.59 22.84 19.81
CA ASP A 204 -3.17 23.68 18.76
C ASP A 204 -4.70 23.52 18.62
N GLY A 205 -5.36 22.77 19.54
CA GLY A 205 -6.81 22.55 19.55
C GLY A 205 -7.31 21.60 18.47
N ARG A 206 -6.48 20.67 18.00
CA ARG A 206 -6.84 19.64 17.03
C ARG A 206 -7.21 18.35 17.72
N ASP A 207 -8.26 17.69 17.26
CA ASP A 207 -8.51 16.31 17.60
C ASP A 207 -7.53 15.41 16.85
N VAL A 208 -6.93 14.46 17.56
CA VAL A 208 -5.95 13.52 17.01
C VAL A 208 -6.41 12.10 17.27
N VAL A 209 -6.34 11.27 16.23
CA VAL A 209 -6.61 9.83 16.29
C VAL A 209 -5.32 9.07 15.97
N VAL A 210 -4.82 8.29 16.92
CA VAL A 210 -3.64 7.46 16.74
C VAL A 210 -4.09 6.04 16.37
N THR A 211 -3.53 5.52 15.28
CA THR A 211 -3.87 4.20 14.75
C THR A 211 -2.63 3.30 14.63
N GLY A 212 -2.81 1.99 14.62
CA GLY A 212 -1.73 1.01 14.48
C GLY A 212 -2.26 -0.42 14.48
N ALA A 213 -1.41 -1.37 14.12
CA ALA A 213 -1.70 -2.80 14.15
C ALA A 213 -1.83 -3.33 15.59
N PRO A 214 -2.42 -4.52 15.81
CA PRO A 214 -2.48 -5.14 17.14
C PRO A 214 -1.12 -5.32 17.82
N SER A 215 -0.06 -5.57 17.06
CA SER A 215 1.32 -5.66 17.57
C SER A 215 1.92 -4.31 17.99
N GLU A 216 1.30 -3.20 17.62
CA GLU A 216 1.78 -1.83 17.86
C GLU A 216 1.03 -1.13 19.00
N ARG A 217 0.21 -1.85 19.79
CA ARG A 217 -0.58 -1.26 20.89
C ARG A 217 0.24 -0.47 21.90
N ALA A 218 1.42 -0.98 22.27
CA ALA A 218 2.31 -0.27 23.20
C ALA A 218 2.84 1.05 22.58
N LEU A 219 3.23 1.00 21.30
CA LEU A 219 3.67 2.17 20.55
C LEU A 219 2.56 3.23 20.45
N THR A 220 1.37 2.82 20.02
CA THR A 220 0.23 3.74 19.87
C THR A 220 -0.21 4.34 21.18
N ALA A 221 -0.17 3.58 22.29
CA ALA A 221 -0.46 4.09 23.62
C ALA A 221 0.55 5.16 24.07
N ALA A 222 1.83 4.92 23.84
CA ALA A 222 2.89 5.88 24.15
C ALA A 222 2.77 7.17 23.32
N VAL A 223 2.42 7.04 22.02
CA VAL A 223 2.27 8.18 21.10
C VAL A 223 0.98 8.97 21.38
N ALA A 224 -0.13 8.31 21.69
CA ALA A 224 -1.41 8.98 21.93
C ALA A 224 -1.42 9.77 23.25
N GLY A 225 -0.64 9.36 24.23
CA GLY A 225 -0.67 9.97 25.55
C GLY A 225 -2.06 9.87 26.18
N ARG A 226 -2.53 11.00 26.80
CA ARG A 226 -3.82 11.08 27.49
C ARG A 226 -4.91 11.80 26.69
N ASP A 227 -4.50 12.61 25.71
CA ASP A 227 -5.37 13.62 25.09
C ASP A 227 -5.78 13.26 23.65
N ALA A 228 -5.12 12.28 23.03
CA ALA A 228 -5.49 11.77 21.72
C ALA A 228 -6.33 10.48 21.82
N ILE A 229 -7.20 10.26 20.85
CA ILE A 229 -7.97 9.03 20.73
C ILE A 229 -7.05 7.91 20.23
N ASN A 230 -6.90 6.84 21.01
CA ASN A 230 -6.06 5.70 20.64
C ASN A 230 -6.92 4.54 20.09
N LEU A 231 -6.76 4.25 18.81
CA LEU A 231 -7.36 3.10 18.11
C LEU A 231 -6.33 2.03 17.75
N GLY A 232 -5.15 2.01 18.38
CA GLY A 232 -4.11 1.01 18.14
C GLY A 232 -4.60 -0.41 18.37
N GLY A 233 -4.59 -1.24 17.32
CA GLY A 233 -5.06 -2.62 17.35
C GLY A 233 -6.56 -2.80 17.56
N ALA A 234 -7.36 -1.76 17.39
CA ALA A 234 -8.80 -1.78 17.58
C ALA A 234 -9.60 -1.75 16.27
N THR A 235 -8.92 -1.72 15.11
CA THR A 235 -9.56 -1.63 13.79
C THR A 235 -9.23 -2.84 12.93
N THR A 236 -10.18 -3.31 12.12
CA THR A 236 -9.91 -4.06 10.90
C THR A 236 -9.30 -3.13 9.85
N LEU A 237 -8.78 -3.65 8.74
CA LEU A 237 -8.28 -2.80 7.66
C LEU A 237 -9.41 -1.98 7.00
N ALA A 238 -10.62 -2.54 6.89
CA ALA A 238 -11.82 -1.85 6.38
C ALA A 238 -12.27 -0.71 7.31
N GLN A 239 -12.24 -0.94 8.63
CA GLN A 239 -12.54 0.09 9.63
C GLN A 239 -11.45 1.18 9.66
N LEU A 240 -10.16 0.79 9.50
CA LEU A 240 -9.09 1.77 9.36
C LEU A 240 -9.30 2.64 8.10
N ALA A 241 -9.76 2.05 6.99
CA ALA A 241 -10.15 2.83 5.81
C ALA A 241 -11.25 3.85 6.13
N GLY A 242 -12.25 3.47 6.93
CA GLY A 242 -13.30 4.39 7.41
C GLY A 242 -12.76 5.51 8.33
N VAL A 243 -11.85 5.17 9.23
CA VAL A 243 -11.15 6.17 10.07
C VAL A 243 -10.37 7.16 9.20
N LEU A 244 -9.64 6.65 8.21
CA LEU A 244 -8.87 7.50 7.29
C LEU A 244 -9.79 8.36 6.42
N ALA A 245 -10.89 7.82 5.92
CA ALA A 245 -11.85 8.54 5.06
C ALA A 245 -12.48 9.77 5.74
N GLY A 246 -12.67 9.72 7.07
CA GLY A 246 -13.19 10.83 7.86
C GLY A 246 -12.13 11.85 8.31
N ALA A 247 -10.84 11.59 8.10
CA ALA A 247 -9.77 12.45 8.57
C ALA A 247 -9.51 13.64 7.64
N ASP A 248 -9.15 14.78 8.20
CA ASP A 248 -8.69 15.97 7.45
C ASP A 248 -7.33 15.69 6.76
N ALA A 249 -6.46 14.95 7.40
CA ALA A 249 -5.17 14.50 6.87
C ALA A 249 -4.63 13.31 7.69
N VAL A 250 -3.65 12.60 7.13
CA VAL A 250 -2.91 11.56 7.86
C VAL A 250 -1.41 11.83 7.85
N VAL A 251 -0.76 11.60 8.99
CA VAL A 251 0.70 11.56 9.12
C VAL A 251 1.12 10.12 9.30
N VAL A 252 1.94 9.61 8.37
CA VAL A 252 2.28 8.18 8.29
C VAL A 252 3.61 7.97 7.57
N GLY A 253 4.31 6.87 7.86
CA GLY A 253 5.50 6.43 7.10
C GLY A 253 5.13 5.91 5.69
N ASN A 254 6.12 5.57 4.86
CA ASN A 254 5.88 4.89 3.57
C ASN A 254 5.53 3.40 3.77
N THR A 255 4.31 3.15 4.22
CA THR A 255 3.75 1.84 4.62
C THR A 255 2.36 1.62 4.02
N GLY A 256 1.75 0.47 4.27
CA GLY A 256 0.40 0.14 3.78
C GLY A 256 -0.67 1.22 4.03
N PRO A 257 -0.79 1.76 5.25
CA PRO A 257 -1.75 2.83 5.57
C PRO A 257 -1.62 4.11 4.73
N THR A 258 -0.43 4.41 4.17
CA THR A 258 -0.26 5.50 3.19
C THR A 258 -1.09 5.27 1.94
N HIS A 259 -1.08 4.04 1.42
CA HIS A 259 -1.84 3.68 0.23
C HIS A 259 -3.32 3.52 0.54
N LEU A 260 -3.66 3.09 1.75
CA LEU A 260 -5.05 3.04 2.22
C LEU A 260 -5.66 4.46 2.32
N ALA A 261 -4.92 5.43 2.89
CA ALA A 261 -5.32 6.83 2.92
C ALA A 261 -5.52 7.40 1.50
N ALA A 262 -4.60 7.06 0.59
CA ALA A 262 -4.74 7.45 -0.82
C ALA A 262 -5.98 6.81 -1.48
N ALA A 263 -6.33 5.57 -1.11
CA ALA A 263 -7.48 4.86 -1.66
C ALA A 263 -8.84 5.45 -1.23
N VAL A 264 -8.88 6.12 -0.08
CA VAL A 264 -10.07 6.81 0.43
C VAL A 264 -10.04 8.33 0.18
N GLY A 265 -9.03 8.84 -0.52
CA GLY A 265 -8.93 10.24 -0.92
C GLY A 265 -8.36 11.19 0.12
N THR A 266 -7.88 10.70 1.26
CA THR A 266 -7.36 11.53 2.35
C THR A 266 -5.98 12.09 2.05
N PRO A 267 -5.73 13.41 2.28
CA PRO A 267 -4.42 14.02 2.13
C PRO A 267 -3.37 13.39 3.07
N VAL A 268 -2.12 13.23 2.57
CA VAL A 268 -1.07 12.48 3.28
C VAL A 268 0.18 13.33 3.52
N VAL A 269 0.61 13.46 4.77
CA VAL A 269 2.00 13.81 5.10
C VAL A 269 2.75 12.49 5.30
N SER A 270 3.60 12.14 4.34
CA SER A 270 4.37 10.91 4.39
C SER A 270 5.79 11.17 4.90
N LEU A 271 6.13 10.59 6.04
CA LEU A 271 7.49 10.46 6.54
C LEU A 271 8.19 9.38 5.69
N PHE A 272 8.63 9.79 4.50
CA PHE A 272 9.02 8.87 3.45
C PHE A 272 10.52 8.53 3.54
N ALA A 273 10.85 7.45 4.25
CA ALA A 273 12.24 6.95 4.23
C ALA A 273 12.63 6.58 2.79
N PRO A 274 13.71 7.15 2.22
CA PRO A 274 14.11 6.92 0.84
C PRO A 274 14.79 5.56 0.65
N THR A 275 14.27 4.51 1.29
CA THR A 275 14.72 3.12 1.14
C THR A 275 14.34 2.54 -0.23
N VAL A 276 13.29 3.11 -0.85
CA VAL A 276 12.77 2.79 -2.18
C VAL A 276 12.46 4.09 -2.93
N PRO A 277 12.40 4.08 -4.28
CA PRO A 277 12.10 5.28 -5.07
C PRO A 277 10.72 5.86 -4.77
N ALA A 278 10.66 7.14 -4.38
CA ALA A 278 9.39 7.83 -4.12
C ALA A 278 8.49 7.91 -5.36
N ALA A 279 9.07 8.01 -6.55
CA ALA A 279 8.32 8.04 -7.80
C ALA A 279 7.37 6.85 -7.94
N ARG A 280 7.72 5.69 -7.37
CA ARG A 280 6.96 4.44 -7.45
C ARG A 280 5.95 4.26 -6.32
N TRP A 281 6.31 4.62 -5.06
CA TRP A 281 5.54 4.31 -3.85
C TRP A 281 5.02 5.52 -3.08
N ARG A 282 5.14 6.75 -3.61
CA ARG A 282 4.47 7.90 -2.99
C ARG A 282 2.95 7.74 -2.97
N PRO A 283 2.23 8.44 -2.08
CA PRO A 283 0.76 8.45 -2.09
C PRO A 283 0.23 8.76 -3.49
N PHE A 284 -0.60 7.87 -4.04
CA PHE A 284 -1.03 7.94 -5.43
C PHE A 284 -2.42 8.56 -5.58
N GLY A 285 -2.54 9.61 -6.39
CA GLY A 285 -3.83 10.23 -6.73
C GLY A 285 -4.40 11.18 -5.67
N VAL A 286 -3.66 11.51 -4.62
CA VAL A 286 -4.09 12.43 -3.55
C VAL A 286 -3.07 13.54 -3.31
N ALA A 287 -3.51 14.65 -2.68
CA ALA A 287 -2.61 15.68 -2.19
C ALA A 287 -1.67 15.10 -1.14
N HIS A 288 -0.38 15.35 -1.27
CA HIS A 288 0.59 14.83 -0.32
C HIS A 288 1.84 15.70 -0.17
N GLU A 289 2.51 15.55 0.96
CA GLU A 289 3.85 16.06 1.27
C GLU A 289 4.75 14.89 1.60
N LEU A 290 5.95 14.84 1.00
CA LEU A 290 6.96 13.83 1.34
C LEU A 290 8.04 14.47 2.19
N LEU A 291 8.27 13.92 3.37
CA LEU A 291 9.26 14.44 4.32
C LEU A 291 10.37 13.41 4.55
N HIS A 292 11.57 13.79 4.23
CA HIS A 292 12.82 13.10 4.55
C HIS A 292 13.99 14.08 4.41
N ARG A 293 15.15 13.68 4.91
CA ARG A 293 16.40 14.38 4.62
C ARG A 293 17.14 13.69 3.48
N PRO A 294 17.76 14.44 2.56
CA PRO A 294 18.64 13.85 1.56
C PRO A 294 19.79 13.11 2.24
N VAL A 295 20.04 11.87 1.82
CA VAL A 295 21.13 11.04 2.33
C VAL A 295 21.83 10.31 1.19
N PRO A 296 23.15 10.07 1.29
CA PRO A 296 23.90 9.37 0.24
C PRO A 296 23.43 7.92 0.01
N CYS A 297 22.85 7.30 1.04
CA CYS A 297 22.36 5.92 0.99
C CYS A 297 20.91 5.78 0.49
N ALA A 298 20.33 6.77 -0.18
CA ALA A 298 19.00 6.66 -0.77
C ALA A 298 18.92 5.46 -1.72
N GLY A 299 17.79 4.73 -1.69
CA GLY A 299 17.62 3.46 -2.42
C GLY A 299 18.24 2.24 -1.73
N CYS A 300 18.59 2.34 -0.45
CA CYS A 300 19.33 1.30 0.30
C CYS A 300 18.57 -0.02 0.49
N ARG A 301 17.24 -0.04 0.39
CA ARG A 301 16.36 -1.21 0.63
C ARG A 301 16.54 -1.87 2.01
N ALA A 302 17.16 -1.19 2.95
CA ALA A 302 17.44 -1.71 4.27
C ALA A 302 16.13 -2.01 5.03
N ARG A 303 16.08 -3.14 5.73
CA ARG A 303 14.99 -3.44 6.69
C ARG A 303 15.25 -2.74 8.03
N GLU A 304 16.52 -2.68 8.45
CA GLU A 304 16.99 -1.93 9.58
C GLU A 304 18.05 -0.93 9.09
N CYS A 305 18.01 0.30 9.62
CA CYS A 305 18.96 1.32 9.19
C CYS A 305 20.36 1.01 9.74
N PRO A 306 21.37 0.81 8.88
CA PRO A 306 22.74 0.56 9.35
C PRO A 306 23.47 1.86 9.76
N VAL A 307 22.88 3.04 9.49
CA VAL A 307 23.51 4.34 9.78
C VAL A 307 23.02 4.84 11.14
N PRO A 308 23.95 5.11 12.09
CA PRO A 308 23.58 5.64 13.40
C PRO A 308 22.72 6.90 13.30
N GLY A 309 21.69 7.00 14.15
CA GLY A 309 20.77 8.12 14.18
C GLY A 309 19.71 8.13 13.06
N HIS A 310 19.73 7.19 12.11
CA HIS A 310 18.74 7.07 11.03
C HIS A 310 18.47 8.41 10.31
N PRO A 311 19.49 9.08 9.75
CA PRO A 311 19.44 10.52 9.43
C PRO A 311 18.38 10.89 8.40
N CYS A 312 17.98 9.98 7.52
CA CYS A 312 16.93 10.27 6.53
C CYS A 312 15.57 10.60 7.15
N LEU A 313 15.23 10.05 8.33
CA LEU A 313 14.02 10.37 9.09
C LEU A 313 14.33 11.00 10.44
N GLY A 314 15.37 10.57 11.15
CA GLY A 314 15.72 11.08 12.47
C GLY A 314 15.93 12.60 12.50
N ASP A 315 16.44 13.16 11.40
CA ASP A 315 16.66 14.61 11.25
C ASP A 315 15.43 15.38 10.73
N VAL A 316 14.28 14.73 10.54
CA VAL A 316 13.03 15.43 10.21
C VAL A 316 12.42 16.01 11.50
N PRO A 317 12.38 17.34 11.66
CA PRO A 317 11.83 17.95 12.88
C PRO A 317 10.30 17.94 12.86
N VAL A 318 9.66 17.90 14.03
CA VAL A 318 8.21 17.96 14.19
C VAL A 318 7.62 19.22 13.53
N GLY A 319 8.31 20.36 13.62
CA GLY A 319 7.88 21.60 12.94
C GLY A 319 7.72 21.48 11.44
N ALA A 320 8.52 20.63 10.77
CA ALA A 320 8.36 20.37 9.33
C ALA A 320 7.07 19.60 9.04
N VAL A 321 6.67 18.69 9.92
CA VAL A 321 5.42 17.93 9.79
C VAL A 321 4.22 18.85 9.96
N LEU A 322 4.23 19.74 10.97
CA LEU A 322 3.18 20.73 11.20
C LEU A 322 3.03 21.69 10.01
N LEU A 323 4.14 22.18 9.45
CA LEU A 323 4.11 23.02 8.25
C LEU A 323 3.56 22.27 7.03
N ALA A 324 3.89 21.00 6.87
CA ALA A 324 3.37 20.17 5.79
C ALA A 324 1.85 19.96 5.92
N LEU A 325 1.35 19.70 7.13
CA LEU A 325 -0.09 19.63 7.42
C LEU A 325 -0.80 20.94 7.04
N THR A 326 -0.28 22.08 7.48
CA THR A 326 -0.85 23.39 7.14
C THR A 326 -0.89 23.63 5.63
N ARG A 327 0.16 23.26 4.89
CA ARG A 327 0.17 23.35 3.41
C ARG A 327 -0.88 22.45 2.76
N LEU A 328 -1.06 21.23 3.25
CA LEU A 328 -2.08 20.30 2.74
C LEU A 328 -3.49 20.83 2.99
N GLU A 329 -3.77 21.32 4.20
CA GLU A 329 -5.06 21.89 4.57
C GLU A 329 -5.41 23.08 3.67
N THR A 330 -4.47 24.00 3.46
CA THR A 330 -4.66 25.16 2.59
C THR A 330 -4.98 24.74 1.15
N ARG A 331 -4.25 23.76 0.61
CA ARG A 331 -4.46 23.25 -0.78
C ARG A 331 -5.78 22.49 -0.94
N SER A 332 -6.20 21.78 0.11
CA SER A 332 -7.42 20.98 0.10
C SER A 332 -8.68 21.79 0.48
N GLY A 333 -8.56 23.10 0.75
CA GLY A 333 -9.67 23.95 1.19
C GLY A 333 -10.17 23.63 2.61
N ILE A 334 -9.42 22.83 3.36
CA ILE A 334 -9.69 22.48 4.75
C ILE A 334 -9.26 23.67 5.60
N ARG A 335 -10.20 24.31 6.33
CA ARG A 335 -9.84 25.43 7.21
C ARG A 335 -8.89 24.92 8.31
N PRO A 336 -7.71 25.55 8.53
CA PRO A 336 -6.86 25.23 9.66
C PRO A 336 -7.65 25.39 10.97
N ALA A 337 -7.33 24.54 11.96
CA ALA A 337 -7.84 24.77 13.31
C ALA A 337 -7.52 26.21 13.74
N ARG A 338 -8.42 26.86 14.46
CA ARG A 338 -8.19 28.26 14.92
C ARG A 338 -6.89 28.26 15.71
N ALA A 339 -5.91 29.04 15.25
CA ALA A 339 -4.82 29.46 16.11
C ALA A 339 -5.45 30.12 17.34
N VAL A 340 -5.23 29.56 18.50
CA VAL A 340 -5.51 30.26 19.77
C VAL A 340 -4.48 31.37 19.78
N VAL A 341 -4.95 32.58 19.45
CA VAL A 341 -4.16 33.80 19.66
C VAL A 341 -4.01 33.95 21.18
N ALA A 342 -2.79 33.74 21.66
CA ALA A 342 -2.42 33.97 23.04
C ALA A 342 -2.49 35.47 23.38
#